data_12fe5de4ee74051ef8a135cb0623bbc3
#
_entry.id   12fe5de4ee74051ef8a135cb0623bbc3
#
_cell.length_a   1.000
_cell.length_b   1.000
_cell.length_c   1.000
_cell.angle_alpha   90.00
_cell.angle_beta   90.00
_cell.angle_gamma   90.00
#
_symmetry.space_group_name_H-M   'P 1'
#
loop_
_entity.id
_entity.type
_entity.pdbx_description
1 polymer ?
#
loop_
_entity_poly.entity_id
_entity_poly.type
_entity_poly.pdbx_seq_one_letter_code
_entity_poly.pdbx_strand_id
1 'polypeptide(L)'
;MDCESRPCDTAPRGGKRTGLKNNTDAALLHCSDKVRCLVVKHTGDQISWVQGRDVDVLAMMDMVSPECPPRPMGAEDPLFILYTSGSTGKPKGVV
;
A
#
# COMPACT_ATOMS: atom_id res chain seq x y z
N MET A 1 12.85 -7.12 -6.81
CA MET A 1 11.47 -7.10 -6.23
C MET A 1 10.99 -5.67 -6.27
N ASP A 2 9.92 -5.43 -6.96
CA ASP A 2 9.31 -4.11 -7.01
C ASP A 2 8.56 -3.87 -5.70
N CYS A 3 8.89 -2.79 -5.03
CA CYS A 3 8.22 -2.41 -3.80
C CYS A 3 6.98 -1.59 -4.13
N GLU A 4 5.85 -1.98 -3.59
CA GLU A 4 4.58 -1.31 -3.83
C GLU A 4 3.92 -0.90 -2.51
N SER A 5 3.32 0.27 -2.50
CA SER A 5 2.47 0.74 -1.43
C SER A 5 1.02 0.77 -1.92
N ARG A 6 0.08 0.34 -1.09
CA ARG A 6 -1.35 0.22 -1.47
C ARG A 6 -2.26 1.00 -0.53
N PRO A 7 -2.21 2.32 -0.52
CA PRO A 7 -3.09 3.12 0.31
C PRO A 7 -4.48 3.27 -0.29
N CYS A 8 -5.47 3.55 0.57
CA CYS A 8 -6.70 4.21 0.15
C CYS A 8 -6.49 5.72 0.08
N ASP A 9 -7.39 6.42 -0.61
CA ASP A 9 -7.41 7.88 -0.66
C ASP A 9 -7.64 8.47 0.73
N THR A 10 -8.83 8.30 1.28
CA THR A 10 -9.18 8.69 2.64
C THR A 10 -10.04 7.60 3.30
N ALA A 11 -10.12 7.62 4.61
CA ALA A 11 -10.99 6.72 5.37
C ALA A 11 -11.87 7.50 6.35
N PRO A 12 -13.19 7.28 6.35
CA PRO A 12 -14.06 7.87 7.35
C PRO A 12 -13.84 7.20 8.71
N ARG A 13 -13.67 8.02 9.75
CA ARG A 13 -13.52 7.57 11.14
C ARG A 13 -14.16 8.56 12.09
N GLY A 14 -15.16 8.12 12.86
CA GLY A 14 -15.78 8.94 13.89
C GLY A 14 -16.28 10.30 13.38
N GLY A 15 -16.88 10.35 12.20
CA GLY A 15 -17.35 11.58 11.57
C GLY A 15 -16.27 12.45 10.93
N LYS A 16 -15.03 12.01 10.97
CA LYS A 16 -13.89 12.65 10.31
C LYS A 16 -13.33 11.77 9.20
N ARG A 17 -12.65 12.39 8.23
CA ARG A 17 -11.94 11.68 7.18
C ARG A 17 -10.45 11.72 7.42
N THR A 18 -9.82 10.56 7.51
CA THR A 18 -8.38 10.42 7.66
C THR A 18 -7.73 10.34 6.29
N GLY A 19 -6.76 11.20 6.03
CA GLY A 19 -6.00 11.23 4.77
C GLY A 19 -4.94 10.14 4.72
N LEU A 20 -5.32 8.93 4.34
CA LEU A 20 -4.40 7.79 4.26
C LEU A 20 -3.34 7.99 3.17
N LYS A 21 -3.74 8.51 2.02
CA LYS A 21 -2.81 8.82 0.93
C LYS A 21 -1.76 9.84 1.35
N ASN A 22 -2.15 10.86 2.12
CA ASN A 22 -1.22 11.86 2.63
C ASN A 22 -0.16 11.24 3.56
N ASN A 23 -0.56 10.31 4.42
CA ASN A 23 0.37 9.58 5.29
C ASN A 23 1.34 8.73 4.48
N THR A 24 0.85 8.08 3.43
CA THR A 24 1.67 7.29 2.53
C THR A 24 2.66 8.18 1.76
N ASP A 25 2.22 9.32 1.26
CA ASP A 25 3.09 10.27 0.55
C ASP A 25 4.23 10.76 1.44
N ALA A 26 3.93 11.06 2.71
CA ALA A 26 4.94 11.45 3.69
C ALA A 26 5.96 10.33 3.93
N ALA A 27 5.52 9.09 4.04
CA ALA A 27 6.40 7.94 4.19
C ALA A 27 7.26 7.71 2.94
N LEU A 28 6.70 7.88 1.75
CA LEU A 28 7.40 7.66 0.49
C LEU A 28 8.51 8.67 0.22
N LEU A 29 8.49 9.84 0.88
CA LEU A 29 9.61 10.80 0.82
C LEU A 29 10.91 10.22 1.36
N HIS A 30 10.83 9.21 2.21
CA HIS A 30 12.00 8.54 2.82
C HIS A 30 12.34 7.21 2.12
N CYS A 31 11.63 6.88 1.05
CA CYS A 31 11.83 5.66 0.30
C CYS A 31 12.57 5.91 -1.02
N SER A 32 13.02 4.82 -1.64
CA SER A 32 13.59 4.87 -2.98
C SER A 32 12.54 5.32 -4.02
N ASP A 33 12.96 6.04 -5.05
CA ASP A 33 12.12 6.45 -6.18
C ASP A 33 11.52 5.29 -6.98
N LYS A 34 11.94 4.06 -6.68
CA LYS A 34 11.44 2.84 -7.33
C LYS A 34 10.14 2.32 -6.72
N VAL A 35 9.69 2.90 -5.61
CA VAL A 35 8.44 2.48 -4.96
C VAL A 35 7.25 3.00 -5.75
N ARG A 36 6.38 2.09 -6.19
CA ARG A 36 5.11 2.44 -6.83
C ARG A 36 4.00 2.51 -5.79
N CYS A 37 3.02 3.34 -6.05
CA CYS A 37 1.87 3.54 -5.17
C CYS A 37 0.59 3.15 -5.90
N LEU A 38 -0.02 2.04 -5.49
CA LEU A 38 -1.28 1.55 -6.05
C LEU A 38 -2.43 2.09 -5.21
N VAL A 39 -3.10 3.12 -5.67
CA VAL A 39 -4.11 3.85 -4.91
C VAL A 39 -5.50 3.25 -5.14
N VAL A 40 -6.18 2.94 -4.04
CA VAL A 40 -7.59 2.53 -4.04
C VAL A 40 -8.45 3.75 -3.75
N LYS A 41 -9.26 4.18 -4.70
CA LYS A 41 -10.22 5.28 -4.50
C LYS A 41 -11.44 4.74 -3.76
N HIS A 42 -11.49 5.00 -2.46
CA HIS A 42 -12.57 4.55 -1.59
C HIS A 42 -13.66 5.61 -1.41
N THR A 43 -13.28 6.81 -1.03
CA THR A 43 -14.22 7.92 -0.78
C THR A 43 -14.41 8.82 -1.99
N GLY A 44 -13.46 8.84 -2.92
CA GLY A 44 -13.44 9.76 -4.04
C GLY A 44 -12.99 11.17 -3.67
N ASP A 45 -12.48 11.36 -2.47
CA ASP A 45 -11.94 12.64 -2.05
C ASP A 45 -10.75 13.07 -2.92
N GLN A 46 -10.56 14.36 -3.04
CA GLN A 46 -9.44 14.91 -3.76
C GLN A 46 -8.13 14.64 -3.01
N ILE A 47 -7.17 14.03 -3.68
CA ILE A 47 -5.86 13.66 -3.12
C ILE A 47 -4.75 14.14 -4.03
N SER A 48 -3.54 14.30 -3.47
CA SER A 48 -2.35 14.57 -4.26
C SER A 48 -2.01 13.35 -5.12
N TRP A 49 -1.58 13.60 -6.34
CA TRP A 49 -1.24 12.56 -7.29
C TRP A 49 0.11 12.81 -7.92
N VAL A 50 1.01 11.84 -7.87
CA VAL A 50 2.33 11.91 -8.49
C VAL A 50 2.34 11.06 -9.75
N GLN A 51 2.42 11.71 -10.89
CA GLN A 51 2.45 11.03 -12.18
C GLN A 51 3.70 10.14 -12.29
N GLY A 52 3.53 8.92 -12.77
CA GLY A 52 4.60 7.93 -12.90
C GLY A 52 4.84 7.08 -11.66
N ARG A 53 4.40 7.52 -10.47
CA ARG A 53 4.46 6.77 -9.21
C ARG A 53 3.10 6.21 -8.81
N ASP A 54 2.07 7.04 -8.85
CA ASP A 54 0.74 6.68 -8.37
C ASP A 54 -0.09 6.06 -9.49
N VAL A 55 -0.76 4.96 -9.19
CA VAL A 55 -1.56 4.20 -10.14
C VAL A 55 -2.93 3.92 -9.54
N ASP A 56 -3.99 4.15 -10.30
CA ASP A 56 -5.35 3.79 -9.92
C ASP A 56 -5.54 2.28 -10.03
N VAL A 57 -5.78 1.62 -8.91
CA VAL A 57 -5.95 0.16 -8.86
C VAL A 57 -7.12 -0.31 -9.71
N LEU A 58 -8.25 0.38 -9.69
CA LEU A 58 -9.43 -0.02 -10.45
C LEU A 58 -9.17 0.03 -11.96
N ALA A 59 -8.52 1.09 -12.42
CA ALA A 59 -8.13 1.20 -13.82
C ALA A 59 -7.13 0.10 -14.22
N MET A 60 -6.18 -0.22 -13.33
CA MET A 60 -5.21 -1.29 -13.57
C MET A 60 -5.87 -2.67 -13.63
N MET A 61 -6.86 -2.93 -12.77
CA MET A 61 -7.56 -4.21 -12.74
C MET A 61 -8.25 -4.55 -14.07
N ASP A 62 -8.74 -3.54 -14.78
CA ASP A 62 -9.36 -3.72 -16.10
C ASP A 62 -8.36 -4.11 -17.19
N MET A 63 -7.08 -3.90 -16.95
CA MET A 63 -5.99 -4.11 -17.92
C MET A 63 -5.21 -5.40 -17.71
N VAL A 64 -5.47 -6.15 -16.66
CA VAL A 64 -4.72 -7.36 -16.31
C VAL A 64 -5.61 -8.60 -16.34
N SER A 65 -4.98 -9.76 -16.59
CA SER A 65 -5.69 -11.04 -16.49
C SER A 65 -6.05 -11.36 -15.04
N PRO A 66 -7.22 -11.99 -14.78
CA PRO A 66 -7.57 -12.48 -13.45
C PRO A 66 -6.79 -13.72 -13.05
N GLU A 67 -6.05 -14.32 -13.96
CA GLU A 67 -5.25 -15.50 -13.68
C GLU A 67 -4.03 -15.16 -12.84
N CYS A 68 -3.97 -15.71 -11.64
CA CYS A 68 -2.84 -15.55 -10.73
C CYS A 68 -2.57 -16.90 -10.04
N PRO A 69 -1.87 -17.83 -10.71
CA PRO A 69 -1.59 -19.12 -10.11
C PRO A 69 -0.71 -18.95 -8.86
N PRO A 70 -0.94 -19.74 -7.81
CA PRO A 70 -0.13 -19.66 -6.62
C PRO A 70 1.30 -20.11 -6.92
N ARG A 71 2.26 -19.41 -6.32
CA ARG A 71 3.66 -19.82 -6.42
C ARG A 71 3.92 -20.97 -5.43
N PRO A 72 4.44 -22.13 -5.85
CA PRO A 72 4.86 -23.16 -4.91
C PRO A 72 5.97 -22.66 -4.00
N MET A 73 5.81 -22.87 -2.70
CA MET A 73 6.76 -22.46 -1.67
C MET A 73 7.09 -23.65 -0.78
N GLY A 74 8.31 -23.71 -0.27
CA GLY A 74 8.69 -24.66 0.76
C GLY A 74 8.09 -24.30 2.11
N ALA A 75 7.94 -25.29 2.98
CA ALA A 75 7.37 -25.07 4.31
C ALA A 75 8.22 -24.12 5.19
N GLU A 76 9.51 -24.03 4.90
CA GLU A 76 10.45 -23.18 5.63
C GLU A 76 10.68 -21.82 4.95
N ASP A 77 10.05 -21.57 3.79
CA ASP A 77 10.21 -20.30 3.10
C ASP A 77 9.45 -19.18 3.85
N PRO A 78 10.03 -17.98 3.98
CA PRO A 78 9.32 -16.84 4.54
C PRO A 78 8.09 -16.50 3.69
N LEU A 79 6.91 -16.39 4.32
CA LEU A 79 5.67 -16.05 3.64
C LEU A 79 5.44 -14.53 3.59
N PHE A 80 5.57 -13.88 4.73
CA PHE A 80 5.42 -12.42 4.85
C PHE A 80 6.12 -11.92 6.11
N ILE A 81 6.31 -10.61 6.17
CA ILE A 81 6.78 -9.90 7.36
C ILE A 81 5.63 -9.05 7.87
N LEU A 82 5.22 -9.27 9.12
CA LEU A 82 4.18 -8.50 9.76
C LEU A 82 4.79 -7.56 10.80
N TYR A 83 4.41 -6.29 10.76
CA TYR A 83 4.82 -5.33 11.77
C TYR A 83 3.76 -5.22 12.86
N THR A 84 4.20 -5.27 14.10
CA THR A 84 3.34 -5.10 15.26
C THR A 84 3.69 -3.80 15.99
N SER A 85 2.70 -3.19 16.63
CA SER A 85 2.86 -1.95 17.42
C SER A 85 3.48 -2.24 18.80
N GLY A 86 4.59 -2.88 18.92
CA GLY A 86 5.17 -3.34 20.18
C GLY A 86 5.11 -2.34 21.35
N SER A 87 5.32 -2.82 22.57
CA SER A 87 5.25 -2.06 23.83
C SER A 87 6.25 -0.88 23.93
N THR A 88 7.22 -0.80 23.01
CA THR A 88 8.27 0.25 22.98
C THR A 88 7.95 1.42 22.05
N GLY A 89 6.75 1.50 21.48
CA GLY A 89 6.31 2.56 20.59
C GLY A 89 6.81 2.48 19.15
N LYS A 90 7.81 1.65 18.86
CA LYS A 90 8.26 1.42 17.48
C LYS A 90 7.74 0.08 16.95
N PRO A 91 7.18 0.03 15.74
CA PRO A 91 6.76 -1.23 15.14
C PRO A 91 7.93 -2.20 15.00
N LYS A 92 7.69 -3.47 15.29
CA LYS A 92 8.66 -4.56 15.09
C LYS A 92 8.17 -5.49 13.98
N GLY A 93 9.09 -5.82 13.06
CA GLY A 93 8.81 -6.80 12.03
C GLY A 93 8.92 -8.22 12.59
N VAL A 94 7.92 -9.05 12.28
CA VAL A 94 7.86 -10.47 12.66
C VAL A 94 7.68 -11.29 11.39
N VAL A 95 8.48 -12.31 11.24
CA VAL A 95 8.41 -13.25 10.12
C VAL A 95 7.49 -14.43 10.47
#